data_e8ee723f456ab85a96c1ceef04f9ab92
#
_entry.id   e8ee723f456ab85a96c1ceef04f9ab92
#
_cell.length_a   1.000
_cell.length_b   1.000
_cell.length_c   1.000
_cell.angle_alpha   90.00
_cell.angle_beta   90.00
_cell.angle_gamma   90.00
#
_symmetry.space_group_name_H-M   'P 1'
#
loop_
_entity.id
_entity.type
_entity.pdbx_description
1 polymer ?
#
loop_
_entity_poly.entity_id
_entity_poly.type
_entity_poly.pdbx_seq_one_letter_code
_entity_poly.pdbx_strand_id
1 'polypeptide(L)'
;MQEKHLSNTPEVIELTLPVNSAYVSSARLTASSISNRMGFDIDDIEDIKAAVSEACIFTISQCLKAGEINFHLEFFISKEGILINLTSNTDDNVVNTVDEDELGMKMIQ
;
A
#
# COMPACT_ATOMS: atom_id res chain seq x y z
N MET A 1 18.03 21.68 -4.51
CA MET A 1 17.73 21.09 -4.19
C MET A 1 17.88 20.26 -3.90
N GLN A 2 17.97 20.16 -3.69
CA GLN A 2 18.00 19.33 -3.35
C GLN A 2 17.83 18.33 -3.32
N GLU A 3 17.95 18.07 -3.36
CA GLU A 3 17.75 17.13 -3.29
C GLU A 3 17.77 16.18 -3.08
N LYS A 4 17.94 16.05 -3.05
CA LYS A 4 17.89 15.20 -2.89
C LYS A 4 17.96 14.23 -2.40
N HIS A 5 17.87 13.97 -2.09
CA HIS A 5 17.95 13.05 -1.67
C HIS A 5 17.55 12.21 -1.13
N LEU A 6 17.26 11.99 -1.87
CA LEU A 6 16.84 11.06 -1.59
C LEU A 6 17.51 10.23 -0.87
N SER A 7 17.67 10.18 -0.27
CA SER A 7 18.55 9.53 0.57
C SER A 7 18.10 8.17 0.89
N ASN A 8 18.63 7.54 1.88
CA ASN A 8 18.27 6.21 2.26
C ASN A 8 17.00 6.17 3.07
N THR A 9 16.50 7.31 3.45
CA THR A 9 15.28 7.36 4.25
C THR A 9 14.10 7.31 3.32
N PRO A 10 13.18 6.37 3.50
CA PRO A 10 12.01 6.29 2.64
C PRO A 10 11.10 7.49 2.85
N GLU A 11 10.45 7.88 1.80
CA GLU A 11 9.32 8.77 1.93
C GLU A 11 8.13 7.92 2.34
N VAL A 12 7.28 8.48 3.19
CA VAL A 12 6.14 7.73 3.70
C VAL A 12 4.86 8.47 3.38
N ILE A 13 3.94 7.76 2.75
CA ILE A 13 2.60 8.29 2.50
C ILE A 13 1.64 7.43 3.29
N GLU A 14 0.77 8.08 4.05
CA GLU A 14 -0.19 7.38 4.89
C GLU A 14 -1.59 7.69 4.43
N LEU A 15 -2.44 6.68 4.47
CA LEU A 15 -3.80 6.78 4.01
C LEU A 15 -4.68 6.08 5.02
N THR A 16 -5.73 6.76 5.48
CA THR A 16 -6.71 6.14 6.37
C THR A 16 -8.03 6.08 5.62
N LEU A 17 -8.60 4.90 5.55
CA LEU A 17 -9.83 4.68 4.79
C LEU A 17 -10.89 4.04 5.67
N PRO A 18 -12.16 4.37 5.45
CA PRO A 18 -13.24 3.64 6.10
C PRO A 18 -13.24 2.18 5.67
N VAL A 19 -13.74 1.33 6.55
CA VAL A 19 -13.87 -0.09 6.27
C VAL A 19 -15.09 -0.28 5.38
N ASN A 20 -14.87 -0.08 4.08
CA ASN A 20 -15.93 -0.11 3.08
C ASN A 20 -15.26 -0.33 1.73
N SER A 21 -15.73 -1.34 1.01
CA SER A 21 -15.10 -1.70 -0.25
C SER A 21 -15.16 -0.59 -1.30
N ALA A 22 -16.04 0.38 -1.12
CA ALA A 22 -16.10 1.52 -2.04
C ALA A 22 -14.78 2.29 -2.09
N TYR A 23 -13.96 2.19 -1.04
CA TYR A 23 -12.72 2.95 -0.96
C TYR A 23 -11.49 2.18 -1.41
N VAL A 24 -11.67 0.95 -1.89
CA VAL A 24 -10.55 0.20 -2.42
C VAL A 24 -9.94 0.94 -3.61
N SER A 25 -10.77 1.60 -4.41
CA SER A 25 -10.26 2.35 -5.55
C SER A 25 -9.36 3.50 -5.13
N SER A 26 -9.60 4.11 -3.97
CA SER A 26 -8.73 5.18 -3.49
C SER A 26 -7.33 4.65 -3.20
N ALA A 27 -7.27 3.47 -2.59
CA ALA A 27 -5.97 2.85 -2.32
C ALA A 27 -5.27 2.48 -3.63
N ARG A 28 -6.02 1.94 -4.56
CA ARG A 28 -5.46 1.51 -5.85
C ARG A 28 -4.92 2.70 -6.63
N LEU A 29 -5.67 3.80 -6.65
CA LEU A 29 -5.22 4.98 -7.37
C LEU A 29 -4.00 5.61 -6.72
N THR A 30 -3.93 5.59 -5.40
CA THR A 30 -2.75 6.09 -4.70
C THR A 30 -1.53 5.26 -5.06
N ALA A 31 -1.67 3.94 -5.02
CA ALA A 31 -0.57 3.05 -5.38
C ALA A 31 -0.13 3.26 -6.82
N SER A 32 -1.10 3.44 -7.71
CA SER A 32 -0.81 3.68 -9.12
C SER A 32 -0.04 4.99 -9.31
N SER A 33 -0.47 6.02 -8.63
CA SER A 33 0.18 7.33 -8.73
C SER A 33 1.64 7.25 -8.27
N ILE A 34 1.87 6.59 -7.14
CA ILE A 34 3.21 6.45 -6.60
C ILE A 34 4.08 5.65 -7.56
N SER A 35 3.56 4.52 -8.04
CA SER A 35 4.33 3.63 -8.92
C SER A 35 4.69 4.32 -10.22
N ASN A 36 3.76 5.10 -10.74
CA ASN A 36 3.99 5.83 -11.98
C ASN A 36 5.12 6.85 -11.78
N ARG A 37 5.11 7.55 -10.66
CA ARG A 37 6.16 8.50 -10.36
C ARG A 37 7.52 7.84 -10.22
N MET A 38 7.54 6.62 -9.71
CA MET A 38 8.79 5.89 -9.54
C MET A 38 9.32 5.32 -10.84
N GLY A 39 8.55 5.42 -11.92
CA GLY A 39 9.03 4.98 -13.22
C GLY A 39 8.78 3.50 -13.50
N PHE A 40 7.90 2.87 -12.76
CA PHE A 40 7.55 1.47 -13.03
C PHE A 40 6.83 1.39 -14.37
N ASP A 41 7.00 0.28 -15.08
CA ASP A 41 6.32 0.14 -16.35
C ASP A 41 4.86 -0.24 -16.13
N ILE A 42 4.10 -0.25 -17.20
CA ILE A 42 2.66 -0.44 -17.12
C ILE A 42 2.30 -1.77 -16.50
N ASP A 43 3.02 -2.84 -16.87
CA ASP A 43 2.71 -4.15 -16.34
C ASP A 43 2.93 -4.20 -14.83
N ASP A 44 4.01 -3.59 -14.36
CA ASP A 44 4.29 -3.56 -12.93
C ASP A 44 3.24 -2.74 -12.19
N ILE A 45 2.82 -1.62 -12.77
CA ILE A 45 1.80 -0.78 -12.14
C ILE A 45 0.49 -1.54 -12.02
N GLU A 46 0.12 -2.29 -13.06
CA GLU A 46 -1.11 -3.08 -12.99
C GLU A 46 -1.03 -4.18 -11.93
N ASP A 47 0.13 -4.80 -11.79
CA ASP A 47 0.33 -5.81 -10.76
C ASP A 47 0.22 -5.22 -9.37
N ILE A 48 0.81 -4.04 -9.16
CA ILE A 48 0.74 -3.38 -7.88
C ILE A 48 -0.70 -3.01 -7.55
N LYS A 49 -1.43 -2.50 -8.53
CA LYS A 49 -2.84 -2.15 -8.33
C LYS A 49 -3.67 -3.37 -7.93
N ALA A 50 -3.43 -4.49 -8.60
CA ALA A 50 -4.16 -5.70 -8.30
C ALA A 50 -3.84 -6.21 -6.90
N ALA A 51 -2.56 -6.20 -6.54
CA ALA A 51 -2.15 -6.68 -5.22
C ALA A 51 -2.71 -5.80 -4.11
N VAL A 52 -2.70 -4.49 -4.31
CA VAL A 52 -3.24 -3.57 -3.32
C VAL A 52 -4.74 -3.78 -3.18
N SER A 53 -5.43 -3.99 -4.28
CA SER A 53 -6.87 -4.23 -4.23
C SER A 53 -7.20 -5.49 -3.43
N GLU A 54 -6.46 -6.57 -3.69
CA GLU A 54 -6.70 -7.82 -2.96
C GLU A 54 -6.38 -7.66 -1.48
N ALA A 55 -5.29 -6.98 -1.17
CA ALA A 55 -4.91 -6.77 0.23
C ALA A 55 -5.98 -5.93 0.95
N CYS A 56 -6.51 -4.92 0.27
CA CYS A 56 -7.56 -4.10 0.88
C CYS A 56 -8.82 -4.91 1.14
N ILE A 57 -9.21 -5.75 0.20
CA ILE A 57 -10.41 -6.55 0.37
C ILE A 57 -10.24 -7.49 1.54
N PHE A 58 -9.09 -8.13 1.64
CA PHE A 58 -8.81 -9.01 2.77
C PHE A 58 -8.83 -8.24 4.10
N THR A 59 -8.18 -7.08 4.12
CA THR A 59 -8.11 -6.26 5.33
C THR A 59 -9.49 -5.79 5.76
N ILE A 60 -10.31 -5.37 4.81
CA ILE A 60 -11.68 -4.95 5.10
C ILE A 60 -12.46 -6.11 5.73
N SER A 61 -12.31 -7.30 5.18
CA SER A 61 -12.97 -8.47 5.73
C SER A 61 -12.57 -8.71 7.18
N GLN A 62 -11.28 -8.61 7.48
CA GLN A 62 -10.81 -8.78 8.86
C GLN A 62 -11.33 -7.68 9.78
N CYS A 63 -11.32 -6.46 9.29
CA CYS A 63 -11.78 -5.32 10.08
C CYS A 63 -13.27 -5.42 10.39
N LEU A 64 -14.05 -5.88 9.43
CA LEU A 64 -15.49 -6.04 9.67
C LEU A 64 -15.75 -7.05 10.77
N LYS A 65 -14.99 -8.13 10.79
CA LYS A 65 -15.13 -9.15 11.82
C LYS A 65 -14.76 -8.60 13.19
N ALA A 66 -13.81 -7.68 13.23
CA ALA A 66 -13.32 -7.10 14.47
C ALA A 66 -14.10 -5.87 14.91
N GLY A 67 -15.05 -5.40 14.10
CA GLY A 67 -15.80 -4.20 14.44
C GLY A 67 -15.04 -2.91 14.23
N GLU A 68 -13.99 -2.94 13.41
CA GLU A 68 -13.22 -1.74 13.13
C GLU A 68 -13.94 -0.88 12.10
N ILE A 69 -13.72 0.44 12.19
CA ILE A 69 -14.37 1.35 11.25
C ILE A 69 -13.39 1.94 10.26
N ASN A 70 -12.10 1.86 10.53
CA ASN A 70 -11.08 2.38 9.63
C ASN A 70 -9.94 1.40 9.52
N PHE A 71 -9.21 1.48 8.42
CA PHE A 71 -7.93 0.79 8.29
C PHE A 71 -6.94 1.74 7.64
N HIS A 72 -5.66 1.39 7.73
CA HIS A 72 -4.59 2.30 7.35
C HIS A 72 -3.67 1.63 6.36
N LEU A 73 -3.20 2.43 5.39
CA LEU A 73 -2.15 2.00 4.48
C LEU A 73 -0.95 2.90 4.68
N GLU A 74 0.23 2.31 4.69
CA GLU A 74 1.47 3.06 4.73
C GLU A 74 2.28 2.66 3.51
N PHE A 75 2.67 3.65 2.72
CA PHE A 75 3.48 3.44 1.53
C PHE A 75 4.88 3.95 1.83
N PHE A 76 5.83 3.04 1.87
CA PHE A 76 7.23 3.38 2.13
C PHE A 76 7.95 3.36 0.80
N ILE A 77 8.46 4.51 0.38
CA ILE A 77 8.99 4.71 -0.96
C ILE A 77 10.47 5.03 -0.86
N SER A 78 11.29 4.23 -1.51
CA SER A 78 12.72 4.48 -1.53
C SER A 78 13.22 4.14 -2.92
N LYS A 79 14.50 4.37 -3.15
CA LYS A 79 15.03 4.04 -4.44
C LYS A 79 15.13 2.54 -4.67
N GLU A 80 15.00 1.73 -3.63
CA GLU A 80 14.98 0.28 -3.80
C GLU A 80 13.62 -0.24 -4.17
N GLY A 81 12.55 0.54 -3.97
CA GLY A 81 11.24 0.04 -4.31
C GLY A 81 10.18 0.60 -3.40
N ILE A 82 9.07 -0.10 -3.34
CA ILE A 82 7.91 0.33 -2.58
C ILE A 82 7.46 -0.80 -1.68
N LEU A 83 7.17 -0.46 -0.44
CA LEU A 83 6.62 -1.39 0.54
C LEU A 83 5.31 -0.83 1.03
N ILE A 84 4.27 -1.62 1.02
CA ILE A 84 2.94 -1.16 1.39
C ILE A 84 2.41 -2.03 2.51
N ASN A 85 2.14 -1.40 3.65
CA ASN A 85 1.60 -2.08 4.82
C ASN A 85 0.16 -1.67 5.03
N LEU A 86 -0.67 -2.66 5.40
CA LEU A 86 -2.06 -2.40 5.77
C LEU A 86 -2.25 -2.83 7.20
N THR A 87 -2.80 -1.95 8.01
CA THR A 87 -2.99 -2.21 9.44
C THR A 87 -4.40 -1.84 9.84
N SER A 88 -4.85 -2.41 10.94
CA SER A 88 -6.12 -2.04 11.51
C SER A 88 -5.90 -1.09 12.68
N ASN A 89 -7.00 -0.48 13.11
CA ASN A 89 -6.93 0.49 14.18
C ASN A 89 -6.67 -0.12 15.53
N THR A 90 -7.16 -1.31 15.75
CA THR A 90 -7.27 -1.83 17.11
C THR A 90 -5.96 -2.26 17.69
N ASP A 91 -5.15 -2.97 16.92
CA ASP A 91 -3.98 -3.58 17.51
C ASP A 91 -2.70 -3.21 16.80
N ASP A 92 -2.77 -2.35 15.82
CA ASP A 92 -1.58 -1.88 15.08
C ASP A 92 -0.78 -2.99 14.44
N ASN A 93 -1.31 -4.19 14.39
CA ASN A 93 -0.61 -5.26 13.70
C ASN A 93 -0.78 -5.09 12.21
N VAL A 94 0.28 -5.39 11.49
CA VAL A 94 0.21 -5.38 10.06
C VAL A 94 -0.67 -6.52 9.61
N VAL A 95 -1.74 -6.19 8.87
CA VAL A 95 -2.66 -7.20 8.36
C VAL A 95 -2.10 -7.79 7.09
N ASN A 96 -1.59 -6.94 6.22
CA ASN A 96 -1.02 -7.37 4.95
C ASN A 96 0.14 -6.49 4.58
N THR A 97 1.09 -7.05 3.87
CA THR A 97 2.21 -6.29 3.33
C THR A 97 2.34 -6.63 1.86
N VAL A 98 2.44 -5.61 1.05
CA VAL A 98 2.70 -5.75 -0.38
C VAL A 98 4.09 -5.21 -0.61
N ASP A 99 4.97 -6.06 -1.12
CA ASP A 99 6.37 -5.72 -1.27
C ASP A 99 6.75 -5.92 -2.73
N GLU A 100 7.15 -4.82 -3.36
CA GLU A 100 7.60 -4.87 -4.74
C GLU A 100 9.05 -4.40 -4.75
N ASP A 101 9.98 -5.31 -4.54
CA ASP A 101 11.37 -4.92 -4.47
C ASP A 101 12.23 -5.54 -5.54
N GLU A 102 11.77 -6.54 -6.27
CA GLU A 102 12.57 -7.10 -7.31
C GLU A 102 11.75 -7.27 -8.52
N LEU A 103 11.41 -8.44 -8.84
CA LEU A 103 10.71 -8.69 -10.01
C LEU A 103 9.29 -8.88 -9.80
N GLY A 104 8.88 -9.45 -8.80
CA GLY A 104 7.52 -9.81 -8.64
C GLY A 104 6.92 -9.18 -7.45
N MET A 105 5.64 -9.09 -7.43
CA MET A 105 4.90 -8.68 -6.26
C MET A 105 4.70 -9.86 -5.37
N LYS A 106 4.83 -9.61 -4.07
CA LYS A 106 4.50 -10.63 -3.09
C LYS A 106 3.58 -10.03 -2.08
N MET A 107 2.60 -10.81 -1.66
CA MET A 107 1.73 -10.39 -0.58
C MET A 107 2.06 -11.24 0.63
N ILE A 108 2.37 -10.57 1.72
CA ILE A 108 2.80 -11.22 2.95
C ILE A 108 1.79 -10.92 4.02
N GLN A 109 1.36 -11.95 4.69
CA GLN A 109 0.36 -11.80 5.76
C GLN A 109 0.96 -12.14 7.10
#